data_8e1bc0caa377e29158a6457933e3ba9f
#
_entry.id   8e1bc0caa377e29158a6457933e3ba9f
#
_cell.length_a   1.000
_cell.length_b   1.000
_cell.length_c   1.000
_cell.angle_alpha   90.00
_cell.angle_beta   90.00
_cell.angle_gamma   90.00
#
_symmetry.space_group_name_H-M   'P 1'
#
loop_
_entity.id
_entity.type
_entity.pdbx_description
1 polymer ?
#
loop_
_entity_poly.entity_id
_entity_poly.type
_entity_poly.pdbx_seq_one_letter_code
_entity_poly.pdbx_strand_id
1 'polypeptide(L)'
;SGNTVYNNIDTNNFIPFKIIIEKENWNLINNDGVKYPIHKDDFSVKIDGKKIKFDIAFIMIHGSPGEDGIIQNYFAKLNIPFTGPTADVAKLTFDKKKCTDFAKKNGFNVAKSKLINRDSNLEIENIEENLNYPLFVKANNSGSSYGISKVYNREELIYAIDKSFGYDNEVLIEEFLDGKEVSVGVMYFQNEIKVFGISEIVSKNDFFDYEAKYEGNHEVISPARLNNQQKLNVEKASKNLYKKLK
;
A
#
# COMPACT_ATOMS: atom_id res chain seq x y z
N SER A 1 6.23 -11.12 7.00
CA SER A 1 4.76 -11.03 7.20
C SER A 1 4.03 -12.29 6.73
N GLY A 2 4.19 -12.76 5.47
CA GLY A 2 3.50 -13.95 4.95
C GLY A 2 3.71 -15.21 5.79
N ASN A 3 4.94 -15.49 6.23
CA ASN A 3 5.23 -16.63 7.12
C ASN A 3 4.54 -16.47 8.48
N THR A 4 4.47 -15.27 9.03
CA THR A 4 3.78 -15.01 10.30
C THR A 4 2.30 -15.34 10.17
N VAL A 5 1.64 -14.89 9.10
CA VAL A 5 0.23 -15.22 8.84
C VAL A 5 0.05 -16.72 8.68
N TYR A 6 0.84 -17.36 7.81
CA TYR A 6 0.77 -18.81 7.55
C TYR A 6 0.86 -19.63 8.84
N ASN A 7 1.79 -19.29 9.73
CA ASN A 7 2.03 -20.02 10.99
C ASN A 7 0.96 -19.74 12.06
N ASN A 8 0.07 -18.76 11.88
CA ASN A 8 -0.96 -18.37 12.84
C ASN A 8 -2.40 -18.51 12.30
N ILE A 9 -2.58 -19.10 11.11
CA ILE A 9 -3.93 -19.42 10.60
C ILE A 9 -4.54 -20.52 11.50
N ASP A 10 -5.82 -20.35 11.82
CA ASP A 10 -6.60 -21.34 12.55
C ASP A 10 -6.79 -22.61 11.71
N THR A 11 -6.00 -23.62 12.01
CA THR A 11 -6.01 -24.92 11.31
C THR A 11 -7.22 -25.80 11.63
N ASN A 12 -8.07 -25.42 12.58
CA ASN A 12 -9.35 -26.09 12.80
C ASN A 12 -10.37 -25.74 11.71
N ASN A 13 -10.25 -24.53 11.14
CA ASN A 13 -11.17 -24.02 10.13
C ASN A 13 -10.56 -23.97 8.73
N PHE A 14 -9.22 -23.96 8.60
CA PHE A 14 -8.53 -23.78 7.34
C PHE A 14 -7.38 -24.77 7.15
N ILE A 15 -7.15 -25.18 5.92
CA ILE A 15 -5.94 -25.90 5.49
C ILE A 15 -5.07 -24.91 4.71
N PRO A 16 -4.04 -24.29 5.35
CA PRO A 16 -3.24 -23.27 4.70
C PRO A 16 -2.21 -23.89 3.75
N PHE A 17 -2.06 -23.28 2.59
CA PHE A 17 -1.02 -23.56 1.61
C PHE A 17 -0.17 -22.31 1.37
N LYS A 18 1.15 -22.44 1.46
CA LYS A 18 2.06 -21.34 1.19
C LYS A 18 2.46 -21.31 -0.28
N ILE A 19 2.03 -20.27 -0.99
CA ILE A 19 2.37 -20.06 -2.40
C ILE A 19 3.28 -18.84 -2.51
N ILE A 20 4.43 -19.01 -3.18
CA ILE A 20 5.36 -17.94 -3.48
C ILE A 20 5.27 -17.60 -4.96
N ILE A 21 5.11 -16.31 -5.24
CA ILE A 21 5.03 -15.75 -6.59
C ILE A 21 6.30 -14.95 -6.84
N GLU A 22 7.15 -15.45 -7.74
CA GLU A 22 8.41 -14.81 -8.15
C GLU A 22 8.39 -14.65 -9.68
N LYS A 23 7.99 -13.47 -10.15
CA LYS A 23 7.83 -13.20 -11.59
C LYS A 23 6.94 -14.27 -12.25
N GLU A 24 7.53 -15.05 -13.18
CA GLU A 24 6.82 -16.13 -13.87
C GLU A 24 6.72 -17.43 -13.06
N ASN A 25 7.50 -17.57 -12.00
CA ASN A 25 7.57 -18.81 -11.21
C ASN A 25 6.63 -18.72 -10.00
N TRP A 26 5.53 -19.45 -10.07
CA TRP A 26 4.56 -19.58 -9.00
C TRP A 26 4.64 -20.97 -8.43
N ASN A 27 4.99 -21.08 -7.15
CA ASN A 27 5.20 -22.38 -6.51
C ASN A 27 4.50 -22.47 -5.16
N LEU A 28 3.80 -23.56 -4.91
CA LEU A 28 3.48 -23.99 -3.57
C LEU A 28 4.75 -24.57 -2.94
N ILE A 29 5.01 -24.21 -1.70
CA ILE A 29 6.15 -24.74 -0.92
C ILE A 29 5.56 -25.51 0.27
N ASN A 30 5.85 -26.82 0.36
CA ASN A 30 5.46 -27.61 1.51
C ASN A 30 6.39 -27.39 2.72
N ASN A 31 6.08 -28.02 3.85
CA ASN A 31 6.86 -27.87 5.08
C ASN A 31 8.31 -28.38 4.94
N ASP A 32 8.56 -29.31 4.04
CA ASP A 32 9.90 -29.87 3.76
C ASP A 32 10.70 -29.03 2.76
N GLY A 33 10.12 -27.90 2.29
CA GLY A 33 10.74 -27.00 1.33
C GLY A 33 10.63 -27.45 -0.13
N VAL A 34 9.87 -28.52 -0.42
CA VAL A 34 9.65 -29.00 -1.79
C VAL A 34 8.74 -28.03 -2.51
N LYS A 35 9.12 -27.66 -3.75
CA LYS A 35 8.38 -26.74 -4.62
C LYS A 35 7.51 -27.52 -5.60
N TYR A 36 6.23 -27.15 -5.65
CA TYR A 36 5.26 -27.67 -6.62
C TYR A 36 4.75 -26.52 -7.50
N PRO A 37 4.93 -26.57 -8.82
CA PRO A 37 4.50 -25.47 -9.69
C PRO A 37 2.98 -25.33 -9.71
N ILE A 38 2.52 -24.08 -9.69
CA ILE A 38 1.10 -23.72 -9.82
C ILE A 38 0.72 -23.72 -11.30
N HIS A 39 -0.38 -24.37 -11.63
CA HIS A 39 -1.03 -24.25 -12.94
C HIS A 39 -1.79 -22.92 -12.98
N LYS A 40 -1.26 -21.93 -13.72
CA LYS A 40 -1.80 -20.56 -13.74
C LYS A 40 -3.18 -20.46 -14.42
N ASP A 41 -3.54 -21.40 -15.28
CA ASP A 41 -4.82 -21.36 -16.00
C ASP A 41 -6.03 -21.53 -15.07
N ASP A 42 -5.85 -22.24 -13.94
CA ASP A 42 -6.92 -22.51 -12.98
C ASP A 42 -6.48 -22.41 -11.51
N PHE A 43 -5.30 -21.87 -11.26
CA PHE A 43 -4.68 -21.72 -9.94
C PHE A 43 -4.73 -23.01 -9.12
N SER A 44 -4.33 -24.12 -9.72
CA SER A 44 -4.26 -25.44 -9.07
C SER A 44 -2.82 -25.93 -8.97
N VAL A 45 -2.61 -26.95 -8.15
CA VAL A 45 -1.31 -27.63 -8.01
C VAL A 45 -1.51 -29.14 -8.07
N LYS A 46 -0.52 -29.87 -8.56
CA LYS A 46 -0.51 -31.33 -8.54
C LYS A 46 0.52 -31.83 -7.52
N ILE A 47 0.06 -32.54 -6.49
CA ILE A 47 0.89 -33.17 -5.45
C ILE A 47 0.58 -34.66 -5.42
N ASP A 48 1.60 -35.51 -5.55
CA ASP A 48 1.49 -36.97 -5.58
C ASP A 48 0.41 -37.50 -6.53
N GLY A 49 0.34 -36.89 -7.70
CA GLY A 49 -0.63 -37.22 -8.74
C GLY A 49 -2.04 -36.65 -8.54
N LYS A 50 -2.35 -36.09 -7.38
CA LYS A 50 -3.65 -35.48 -7.05
C LYS A 50 -3.66 -34.00 -7.36
N LYS A 51 -4.72 -33.54 -8.03
CA LYS A 51 -4.94 -32.12 -8.29
C LYS A 51 -5.63 -31.46 -7.10
N ILE A 52 -5.02 -30.41 -6.56
CA ILE A 52 -5.54 -29.59 -5.47
C ILE A 52 -5.95 -28.23 -6.05
N LYS A 53 -7.14 -27.76 -5.71
CA LYS A 53 -7.66 -26.41 -5.94
C LYS A 53 -7.79 -25.67 -4.62
N PHE A 54 -7.77 -24.35 -4.68
CA PHE A 54 -7.86 -23.50 -3.51
C PHE A 54 -9.22 -22.79 -3.47
N ASP A 55 -9.85 -22.73 -2.30
CA ASP A 55 -11.17 -22.14 -2.11
C ASP A 55 -11.09 -20.61 -1.96
N ILE A 56 -9.97 -20.09 -1.44
CA ILE A 56 -9.75 -18.67 -1.20
C ILE A 56 -8.25 -18.34 -1.23
N ALA A 57 -7.90 -17.18 -1.72
CA ALA A 57 -6.54 -16.65 -1.68
C ALA A 57 -6.39 -15.56 -0.60
N PHE A 58 -5.46 -15.74 0.33
CA PHE A 58 -5.05 -14.72 1.27
C PHE A 58 -3.80 -14.01 0.72
N ILE A 59 -3.97 -12.79 0.21
CA ILE A 59 -2.91 -12.05 -0.48
C ILE A 59 -2.02 -11.35 0.56
N MET A 60 -0.72 -11.72 0.60
CA MET A 60 0.30 -11.17 1.49
C MET A 60 1.54 -10.71 0.72
N ILE A 61 1.33 -10.10 -0.44
CA ILE A 61 2.39 -9.62 -1.32
C ILE A 61 2.46 -8.11 -1.22
N HIS A 62 3.64 -7.56 -0.91
CA HIS A 62 3.90 -6.13 -0.97
C HIS A 62 4.33 -5.71 -2.38
N GLY A 63 3.86 -4.55 -2.82
CA GLY A 63 4.12 -4.06 -4.17
C GLY A 63 3.42 -4.86 -5.26
N SER A 64 3.91 -4.77 -6.49
CA SER A 64 3.43 -5.55 -7.61
C SER A 64 3.83 -7.03 -7.47
N PRO A 65 2.94 -7.99 -7.81
CA PRO A 65 1.57 -7.84 -8.34
C PRO A 65 0.48 -7.81 -7.25
N GLY A 66 0.84 -7.64 -5.97
CA GLY A 66 -0.06 -7.79 -4.83
C GLY A 66 -0.93 -6.58 -4.52
N GLU A 67 -0.46 -5.38 -4.83
CA GLU A 67 -1.11 -4.12 -4.43
C GLU A 67 -1.60 -3.27 -5.62
N ASP A 68 -1.26 -3.63 -6.86
CA ASP A 68 -1.53 -2.86 -8.08
C ASP A 68 -2.74 -3.34 -8.89
N GLY A 69 -3.49 -4.32 -8.36
CA GLY A 69 -4.67 -4.89 -9.02
C GLY A 69 -4.39 -6.08 -9.93
N ILE A 70 -3.13 -6.42 -10.22
CA ILE A 70 -2.77 -7.51 -11.14
C ILE A 70 -3.25 -8.85 -10.61
N ILE A 71 -2.87 -9.21 -9.39
CA ILE A 71 -3.23 -10.50 -8.79
C ILE A 71 -4.73 -10.58 -8.48
N GLN A 72 -5.35 -9.45 -8.08
CA GLN A 72 -6.78 -9.36 -7.83
C GLN A 72 -7.58 -9.65 -9.11
N ASN A 73 -7.16 -9.05 -10.24
CA ASN A 73 -7.79 -9.29 -11.54
C ASN A 73 -7.61 -10.75 -11.99
N TYR A 74 -6.45 -11.35 -11.72
CA TYR A 74 -6.20 -12.76 -11.99
C TYR A 74 -7.17 -13.67 -11.23
N PHE A 75 -7.32 -13.50 -9.91
CA PHE A 75 -8.24 -14.31 -9.11
C PHE A 75 -9.70 -14.05 -9.47
N ALA A 76 -10.07 -12.79 -9.76
CA ALA A 76 -11.43 -12.46 -10.21
C ALA A 76 -11.82 -13.19 -11.51
N LYS A 77 -10.90 -13.26 -12.49
CA LYS A 77 -11.13 -14.01 -13.74
C LYS A 77 -11.32 -15.51 -13.52
N LEU A 78 -10.69 -16.07 -12.50
CA LEU A 78 -10.82 -17.48 -12.15
C LEU A 78 -11.99 -17.76 -11.18
N ASN A 79 -12.73 -16.72 -10.76
CA ASN A 79 -13.77 -16.80 -9.74
C ASN A 79 -13.26 -17.36 -8.40
N ILE A 80 -12.00 -17.09 -8.04
CA ILE A 80 -11.42 -17.45 -6.75
C ILE A 80 -11.59 -16.27 -5.80
N PRO A 81 -12.30 -16.43 -4.69
CA PRO A 81 -12.37 -15.40 -3.64
C PRO A 81 -10.99 -15.05 -3.12
N PHE A 82 -10.78 -13.77 -2.78
CA PHE A 82 -9.49 -13.33 -2.22
C PHE A 82 -9.69 -12.23 -1.17
N THR A 83 -8.69 -12.06 -0.31
CA THR A 83 -8.66 -10.98 0.69
C THR A 83 -8.13 -9.69 0.06
N GLY A 84 -8.72 -8.56 0.46
CA GLY A 84 -8.29 -7.24 -0.02
C GLY A 84 -9.34 -6.55 -0.91
N PRO A 85 -8.98 -5.43 -1.53
CA PRO A 85 -9.86 -4.66 -2.40
C PRO A 85 -10.03 -5.33 -3.76
N THR A 86 -11.03 -4.88 -4.53
CA THR A 86 -11.14 -5.23 -5.95
C THR A 86 -9.93 -4.74 -6.75
N ALA A 87 -9.72 -5.29 -7.95
CA ALA A 87 -8.58 -4.91 -8.80
C ALA A 87 -8.56 -3.41 -9.12
N ASP A 88 -9.71 -2.82 -9.39
CA ASP A 88 -9.81 -1.38 -9.70
C ASP A 88 -9.47 -0.51 -8.48
N VAL A 89 -9.92 -0.89 -7.29
CA VAL A 89 -9.58 -0.18 -6.05
C VAL A 89 -8.11 -0.35 -5.71
N ALA A 90 -7.55 -1.55 -5.85
CA ALA A 90 -6.12 -1.79 -5.65
C ALA A 90 -5.28 -0.89 -6.58
N LYS A 91 -5.59 -0.90 -7.88
CA LYS A 91 -4.92 -0.05 -8.87
C LYS A 91 -5.03 1.45 -8.56
N LEU A 92 -6.23 1.91 -8.15
CA LEU A 92 -6.46 3.31 -7.78
C LEU A 92 -5.62 3.71 -6.55
N THR A 93 -5.60 2.87 -5.51
CA THR A 93 -4.93 3.21 -4.24
C THR A 93 -3.43 3.01 -4.28
N PHE A 94 -2.90 2.22 -5.22
CA PHE A 94 -1.47 2.04 -5.43
C PHE A 94 -0.82 3.25 -6.13
N ASP A 95 -1.56 3.89 -7.04
CA ASP A 95 -1.17 5.14 -7.72
C ASP A 95 -1.47 6.33 -6.81
N LYS A 96 -0.42 6.92 -6.21
CA LYS A 96 -0.56 7.99 -5.21
C LYS A 96 -1.28 9.21 -5.76
N LYS A 97 -0.96 9.61 -6.99
CA LYS A 97 -1.60 10.78 -7.62
C LYS A 97 -3.07 10.53 -7.87
N LYS A 98 -3.44 9.39 -8.44
CA LYS A 98 -4.84 9.05 -8.67
C LYS A 98 -5.61 8.89 -7.36
N CYS A 99 -4.99 8.31 -6.34
CA CYS A 99 -5.58 8.15 -5.01
C CYS A 99 -5.88 9.52 -4.37
N THR A 100 -4.92 10.45 -4.39
CA THR A 100 -5.11 11.80 -3.84
C THR A 100 -6.11 12.62 -4.65
N ASP A 101 -6.11 12.53 -5.98
CA ASP A 101 -7.10 13.17 -6.84
C ASP A 101 -8.52 12.63 -6.60
N PHE A 102 -8.65 11.32 -6.43
CA PHE A 102 -9.91 10.69 -6.03
C PHE A 102 -10.40 11.21 -4.67
N ALA A 103 -9.52 11.29 -3.68
CA ALA A 103 -9.85 11.82 -2.36
C ALA A 103 -10.31 13.29 -2.47
N LYS A 104 -9.55 14.14 -3.18
CA LYS A 104 -9.88 15.54 -3.42
C LYS A 104 -11.24 15.71 -4.10
N LYS A 105 -11.51 14.94 -5.16
CA LYS A 105 -12.80 14.95 -5.90
C LYS A 105 -13.98 14.58 -5.00
N ASN A 106 -13.75 13.77 -3.97
CA ASN A 106 -14.76 13.34 -3.00
C ASN A 106 -14.82 14.24 -1.75
N GLY A 107 -14.18 15.41 -1.76
CA GLY A 107 -14.28 16.43 -0.71
C GLY A 107 -13.35 16.21 0.48
N PHE A 108 -12.29 15.40 0.32
CA PHE A 108 -11.24 15.26 1.34
C PHE A 108 -10.13 16.29 1.12
N ASN A 109 -9.59 16.79 2.21
CA ASN A 109 -8.39 17.62 2.16
C ASN A 109 -7.18 16.74 1.83
N VAL A 110 -6.37 17.18 0.87
CA VAL A 110 -5.14 16.54 0.45
C VAL A 110 -4.06 17.59 0.29
N ALA A 111 -2.79 17.21 0.37
CA ALA A 111 -1.68 18.07 0.07
C ALA A 111 -1.76 18.57 -1.37
N LYS A 112 -1.31 19.80 -1.61
CA LYS A 112 -1.06 20.23 -2.98
C LYS A 112 0.06 19.39 -3.56
N SER A 113 -0.07 18.98 -4.80
CA SER A 113 0.90 18.09 -5.41
C SER A 113 1.04 18.31 -6.91
N LYS A 114 2.22 17.97 -7.42
CA LYS A 114 2.55 17.93 -8.85
C LYS A 114 3.13 16.57 -9.20
N LEU A 115 2.61 15.96 -10.26
CA LEU A 115 3.15 14.74 -10.86
C LEU A 115 4.10 15.14 -11.98
N ILE A 116 5.26 14.52 -12.02
CA ILE A 116 6.23 14.66 -13.13
C ILE A 116 6.54 13.28 -13.70
N ASN A 117 6.73 13.21 -15.01
CA ASN A 117 7.13 12.00 -15.72
C ASN A 117 8.61 12.12 -16.11
N ARG A 118 9.31 10.99 -16.16
CA ARG A 118 10.73 10.90 -16.51
C ARG A 118 11.04 11.59 -17.85
N ASP A 119 10.18 11.39 -18.83
CA ASP A 119 10.38 11.89 -20.20
C ASP A 119 9.87 13.33 -20.42
N SER A 120 9.29 13.94 -19.38
CA SER A 120 8.84 15.34 -19.46
C SER A 120 9.99 16.31 -19.20
N ASN A 121 9.90 17.50 -19.78
CA ASN A 121 10.84 18.58 -19.43
C ASN A 121 10.63 18.97 -17.95
N LEU A 122 11.69 18.87 -17.16
CA LEU A 122 11.66 19.17 -15.73
C LEU A 122 11.78 20.69 -15.52
N GLU A 123 10.67 21.31 -15.16
CA GLU A 123 10.59 22.75 -14.85
C GLU A 123 10.55 22.97 -13.35
N ILE A 124 11.72 23.09 -12.71
CA ILE A 124 11.83 23.28 -11.26
C ILE A 124 11.16 24.58 -10.81
N GLU A 125 11.32 25.67 -11.58
CA GLU A 125 10.68 26.96 -11.32
C GLU A 125 9.16 26.81 -11.17
N ASN A 126 8.54 26.08 -12.06
CA ASN A 126 7.09 25.84 -12.02
C ASN A 126 6.65 25.00 -10.79
N ILE A 127 7.53 24.15 -10.24
CA ILE A 127 7.26 23.44 -9.00
C ILE A 127 7.28 24.42 -7.84
N GLU A 128 8.32 25.26 -7.75
CA GLU A 128 8.52 26.23 -6.66
C GLU A 128 7.51 27.37 -6.66
N GLU A 129 6.95 27.74 -7.83
CA GLU A 129 5.87 28.71 -7.92
C GLU A 129 4.55 28.19 -7.34
N ASN A 130 4.34 26.88 -7.34
CA ASN A 130 3.06 26.28 -6.97
C ASN A 130 3.07 25.53 -5.62
N LEU A 131 4.25 25.13 -5.14
CA LEU A 131 4.42 24.34 -3.90
C LEU A 131 5.45 25.02 -2.99
N ASN A 132 5.21 24.95 -1.68
CA ASN A 132 6.09 25.55 -0.66
C ASN A 132 6.90 24.47 0.06
N TYR A 133 8.18 24.74 0.28
CA TYR A 133 9.02 23.89 1.13
C TYR A 133 8.55 23.89 2.59
N PRO A 134 8.74 22.78 3.34
CA PRO A 134 9.35 21.52 2.88
C PRO A 134 8.42 20.73 1.98
N LEU A 135 9.00 19.97 1.04
CA LEU A 135 8.27 19.13 0.10
C LEU A 135 8.60 17.65 0.33
N PHE A 136 7.65 16.78 0.04
CA PHE A 136 7.89 15.35 -0.13
C PHE A 136 8.00 15.00 -1.61
N VAL A 137 9.06 14.25 -1.95
CA VAL A 137 9.30 13.68 -3.28
C VAL A 137 9.16 12.18 -3.19
N LYS A 138 8.32 11.56 -4.02
CA LYS A 138 7.94 10.14 -3.91
C LYS A 138 7.81 9.51 -5.29
N ALA A 139 8.26 8.26 -5.43
CA ALA A 139 7.84 7.43 -6.56
C ALA A 139 6.32 7.22 -6.52
N ASN A 140 5.61 7.46 -7.65
CA ASN A 140 4.15 7.46 -7.69
C ASN A 140 3.56 6.06 -7.42
N ASN A 141 4.09 5.03 -8.09
CA ASN A 141 3.63 3.64 -8.02
C ASN A 141 4.63 2.77 -7.24
N SER A 142 4.89 3.11 -5.99
CA SER A 142 5.81 2.38 -5.11
C SER A 142 5.22 2.23 -3.72
N GLY A 143 5.60 1.16 -3.03
CA GLY A 143 5.23 0.88 -1.63
C GLY A 143 6.39 1.09 -0.65
N SER A 144 6.17 0.76 0.62
CA SER A 144 7.19 0.65 1.69
C SER A 144 8.13 1.84 1.84
N SER A 145 7.71 3.05 1.48
CA SER A 145 8.52 4.27 1.51
C SER A 145 9.79 4.26 0.65
N TYR A 146 9.90 3.34 -0.32
CA TYR A 146 11.00 3.39 -1.28
C TYR A 146 10.93 4.66 -2.13
N GLY A 147 12.08 5.32 -2.29
CA GLY A 147 12.18 6.54 -3.10
C GLY A 147 11.45 7.75 -2.51
N ILE A 148 11.18 7.80 -1.19
CA ILE A 148 10.64 8.97 -0.53
C ILE A 148 11.77 9.81 0.04
N SER A 149 11.69 11.14 -0.15
CA SER A 149 12.58 12.12 0.46
C SER A 149 11.78 13.35 0.89
N LYS A 150 12.11 13.94 2.04
CA LYS A 150 11.65 15.27 2.47
C LYS A 150 12.76 16.26 2.15
N VAL A 151 12.42 17.34 1.48
CA VAL A 151 13.38 18.29 0.94
C VAL A 151 13.04 19.72 1.34
N TYR A 152 14.05 20.55 1.55
CA TYR A 152 13.94 21.90 2.11
C TYR A 152 14.39 23.01 1.16
N ASN A 153 15.02 22.63 0.03
CA ASN A 153 15.57 23.56 -0.95
C ASN A 153 15.63 22.93 -2.33
N ARG A 154 15.98 23.73 -3.33
CA ARG A 154 16.06 23.35 -4.74
C ARG A 154 17.08 22.23 -5.00
N GLU A 155 18.24 22.28 -4.37
CA GLU A 155 19.29 21.29 -4.62
C GLU A 155 18.84 19.89 -4.13
N GLU A 156 18.26 19.84 -2.93
CA GLU A 156 17.67 18.62 -2.40
C GLU A 156 16.51 18.12 -3.25
N LEU A 157 15.66 19.03 -3.78
CA LEU A 157 14.54 18.69 -4.64
C LEU A 157 15.02 17.98 -5.91
N ILE A 158 16.00 18.54 -6.60
CA ILE A 158 16.55 17.98 -7.84
C ILE A 158 17.13 16.58 -7.58
N TYR A 159 17.92 16.44 -6.51
CA TYR A 159 18.51 15.15 -6.11
C TYR A 159 17.44 14.11 -5.77
N ALA A 160 16.41 14.50 -5.02
CA ALA A 160 15.33 13.61 -4.63
C ALA A 160 14.47 13.15 -5.81
N ILE A 161 14.25 14.02 -6.81
CA ILE A 161 13.56 13.67 -8.05
C ILE A 161 14.33 12.58 -8.80
N ASP A 162 15.64 12.79 -9.02
CA ASP A 162 16.50 11.82 -9.71
C ASP A 162 16.51 10.47 -8.97
N LYS A 163 16.70 10.49 -7.66
CA LYS A 163 16.62 9.29 -6.79
C LYS A 163 15.28 8.57 -6.93
N SER A 164 14.16 9.30 -6.94
CA SER A 164 12.81 8.73 -7.02
C SER A 164 12.54 8.09 -8.38
N PHE A 165 13.10 8.64 -9.44
CA PHE A 165 13.08 8.03 -10.77
C PHE A 165 13.83 6.68 -10.85
N GLY A 166 14.66 6.35 -9.88
CA GLY A 166 15.23 5.01 -9.75
C GLY A 166 14.20 3.92 -9.42
N TYR A 167 13.00 4.31 -8.94
CA TYR A 167 11.95 3.39 -8.49
C TYR A 167 10.70 3.41 -9.37
N ASP A 168 10.42 4.51 -10.09
CA ASP A 168 9.25 4.65 -10.97
C ASP A 168 9.55 5.66 -12.09
N ASN A 169 8.78 5.62 -13.16
CA ASN A 169 8.83 6.62 -14.23
C ASN A 169 7.99 7.87 -13.92
N GLU A 170 7.21 7.82 -12.85
CA GLU A 170 6.39 8.92 -12.35
C GLU A 170 6.82 9.30 -10.93
N VAL A 171 7.05 10.57 -10.69
CA VAL A 171 7.42 11.11 -9.38
C VAL A 171 6.37 12.12 -8.94
N LEU A 172 5.82 11.92 -7.75
CA LEU A 172 4.88 12.81 -7.10
C LEU A 172 5.63 13.72 -6.12
N ILE A 173 5.41 15.03 -6.25
CA ILE A 173 5.93 16.06 -5.35
C ILE A 173 4.76 16.65 -4.61
N GLU A 174 4.80 16.68 -3.28
CA GLU A 174 3.71 17.13 -2.41
C GLU A 174 4.20 18.09 -1.35
N GLU A 175 3.38 19.08 -0.99
CA GLU A 175 3.63 19.92 0.20
C GLU A 175 3.59 19.08 1.48
N PHE A 176 4.46 19.38 2.41
CA PHE A 176 4.41 18.82 3.77
C PHE A 176 3.15 19.28 4.49
N LEU A 177 2.45 18.36 5.10
CA LEU A 177 1.33 18.66 5.99
C LEU A 177 1.80 18.49 7.43
N ASP A 178 1.89 19.59 8.17
CA ASP A 178 2.23 19.54 9.59
C ASP A 178 1.06 18.96 10.40
N GLY A 179 1.36 18.02 11.28
CA GLY A 179 0.35 17.37 12.11
C GLY A 179 0.73 15.97 12.59
N LYS A 180 -0.21 15.34 13.27
CA LYS A 180 -0.06 13.95 13.71
C LYS A 180 -0.37 12.98 12.56
N GLU A 181 0.57 12.10 12.28
CA GLU A 181 0.36 10.99 11.36
C GLU A 181 -0.38 9.85 12.09
N VAL A 182 -1.49 9.39 11.51
CA VAL A 182 -2.27 8.28 12.07
C VAL A 182 -2.56 7.21 11.01
N SER A 183 -2.50 5.97 11.44
CA SER A 183 -2.96 4.81 10.68
C SER A 183 -4.30 4.34 11.23
N VAL A 184 -5.26 4.07 10.35
CA VAL A 184 -6.63 3.73 10.75
C VAL A 184 -7.05 2.40 10.14
N GLY A 185 -7.36 1.43 10.99
CA GLY A 185 -7.94 0.15 10.56
C GLY A 185 -9.42 0.30 10.28
N VAL A 186 -9.84 0.16 9.01
CA VAL A 186 -11.26 0.24 8.60
C VAL A 186 -11.63 -0.98 7.78
N MET A 187 -12.79 -1.58 8.08
CA MET A 187 -13.29 -2.73 7.34
C MET A 187 -14.82 -2.74 7.34
N TYR A 188 -15.41 -3.31 6.29
CA TYR A 188 -16.84 -3.68 6.29
C TYR A 188 -16.99 -5.01 7.04
N PHE A 189 -17.66 -4.96 8.17
CA PHE A 189 -17.81 -6.10 9.07
C PHE A 189 -19.21 -6.09 9.70
N GLN A 190 -19.88 -7.23 9.72
CA GLN A 190 -21.24 -7.38 10.27
C GLN A 190 -22.23 -6.32 9.73
N ASN A 191 -22.24 -6.15 8.41
CA ASN A 191 -23.13 -5.23 7.69
C ASN A 191 -22.91 -3.73 7.96
N GLU A 192 -21.78 -3.35 8.55
CA GLU A 192 -21.42 -1.94 8.77
C GLU A 192 -19.94 -1.65 8.51
N ILE A 193 -19.60 -0.39 8.25
CA ILE A 193 -18.21 0.06 8.15
C ILE A 193 -17.72 0.37 9.56
N LYS A 194 -16.79 -0.46 10.08
CA LYS A 194 -16.18 -0.33 11.42
C LYS A 194 -14.77 0.23 11.33
N VAL A 195 -14.45 1.13 12.27
CA VAL A 195 -13.07 1.49 12.63
C VAL A 195 -12.64 0.60 13.78
N PHE A 196 -11.60 -0.20 13.56
CA PHE A 196 -11.08 -1.15 14.55
C PHE A 196 -10.04 -0.53 15.47
N GLY A 197 -9.35 0.51 15.00
CA GLY A 197 -8.35 1.22 15.78
C GLY A 197 -7.73 2.37 15.00
N ILE A 198 -7.18 3.30 15.79
CA ILE A 198 -6.37 4.41 15.29
C ILE A 198 -5.04 4.34 16.03
N SER A 199 -3.95 4.24 15.28
CA SER A 199 -2.58 4.27 15.80
C SER A 199 -1.86 5.52 15.34
N GLU A 200 -1.13 6.17 16.23
CA GLU A 200 -0.27 7.31 15.91
C GLU A 200 1.10 6.79 15.52
N ILE A 201 1.62 7.30 14.41
CA ILE A 201 2.97 7.01 13.93
C ILE A 201 3.87 8.16 14.35
N VAL A 202 4.86 7.87 15.18
CA VAL A 202 5.85 8.86 15.64
C VAL A 202 7.20 8.44 15.08
N SER A 203 7.70 9.20 14.11
CA SER A 203 9.06 9.00 13.61
C SER A 203 10.05 9.72 14.53
N LYS A 204 11.18 9.07 14.83
CA LYS A 204 12.32 9.72 15.45
C LYS A 204 13.18 10.49 14.44
N ASN A 205 13.03 10.12 13.17
CA ASN A 205 13.60 10.83 12.03
C ASN A 205 12.68 12.02 11.67
N ASP A 206 13.15 12.87 10.78
CA ASP A 206 12.38 14.02 10.27
C ASP A 206 11.03 13.61 9.60
N PHE A 207 10.95 12.37 9.13
CA PHE A 207 9.71 11.75 8.63
C PHE A 207 9.77 10.21 8.72
N PHE A 208 8.63 9.54 8.41
CA PHE A 208 8.50 8.09 8.46
C PHE A 208 9.03 7.43 7.16
N ASP A 209 10.36 7.38 7.03
CA ASP A 209 11.07 6.78 5.89
C ASP A 209 11.20 5.25 6.00
N TYR A 210 11.97 4.66 5.06
CA TYR A 210 12.24 3.22 5.05
C TYR A 210 13.02 2.77 6.30
N GLU A 211 14.05 3.53 6.71
CA GLU A 211 14.85 3.23 7.90
C GLU A 211 13.99 3.31 9.16
N ALA A 212 13.14 4.34 9.27
CA ALA A 212 12.20 4.44 10.36
C ALA A 212 11.28 3.21 10.43
N LYS A 213 10.80 2.70 9.28
CA LYS A 213 9.89 1.54 9.24
C LYS A 213 10.52 0.21 9.64
N TYR A 214 11.77 -0.03 9.24
CA TYR A 214 12.38 -1.36 9.33
C TYR A 214 13.55 -1.45 10.30
N GLU A 215 14.16 -0.33 10.70
CA GLU A 215 15.30 -0.28 11.61
C GLU A 215 14.94 0.17 13.03
N GLY A 216 13.64 0.30 13.34
CA GLY A 216 13.16 0.58 14.70
C GLY A 216 13.23 2.06 15.10
N ASN A 217 13.41 2.97 14.16
CA ASN A 217 13.45 4.42 14.39
C ASN A 217 12.05 5.07 14.43
N HIS A 218 11.02 4.29 14.75
CA HIS A 218 9.67 4.79 14.91
C HIS A 218 8.99 4.16 16.13
N GLU A 219 7.96 4.83 16.60
CA GLU A 219 7.05 4.33 17.63
C GLU A 219 5.62 4.30 17.08
N VAL A 220 4.93 3.18 17.26
CA VAL A 220 3.51 3.04 16.95
C VAL A 220 2.74 3.07 18.26
N ILE A 221 2.02 4.16 18.51
CA ILE A 221 1.25 4.36 19.74
C ILE A 221 -0.21 4.00 19.47
N SER A 222 -0.68 2.95 20.12
CA SER A 222 -2.06 2.50 19.99
C SER A 222 -2.71 2.36 21.38
N PRO A 223 -3.84 3.02 21.65
CA PRO A 223 -4.55 3.96 20.78
C PRO A 223 -3.78 5.27 20.56
N ALA A 224 -4.03 5.95 19.43
CA ALA A 224 -3.45 7.24 19.09
C ALA A 224 -3.79 8.32 20.13
N ARG A 225 -2.83 9.21 20.44
CA ARG A 225 -2.99 10.34 21.37
C ARG A 225 -3.79 11.48 20.71
N LEU A 226 -5.06 11.25 20.45
CA LEU A 226 -6.00 12.21 19.87
C LEU A 226 -6.99 12.71 20.93
N ASN A 227 -7.38 13.98 20.83
CA ASN A 227 -8.52 14.46 21.59
C ASN A 227 -9.84 13.93 20.95
N ASN A 228 -10.96 14.08 21.66
CA ASN A 228 -12.25 13.54 21.23
C ASN A 228 -12.68 14.07 19.86
N GLN A 229 -12.45 15.36 19.57
CA GLN A 229 -12.82 15.94 18.28
C GLN A 229 -11.96 15.42 17.13
N GLN A 230 -10.64 15.28 17.35
CA GLN A 230 -9.72 14.70 16.38
C GLN A 230 -10.10 13.26 16.08
N LYS A 231 -10.38 12.45 17.10
CA LYS A 231 -10.81 11.06 16.95
C LYS A 231 -12.08 10.97 16.09
N LEU A 232 -13.11 11.74 16.42
CA LEU A 232 -14.36 11.77 15.65
C LEU A 232 -14.14 12.18 14.19
N ASN A 233 -13.29 13.18 13.95
CA ASN A 233 -12.97 13.63 12.58
C ASN A 233 -12.25 12.55 11.78
N VAL A 234 -11.27 11.88 12.37
CA VAL A 234 -10.52 10.79 11.74
C VAL A 234 -11.44 9.60 11.44
N GLU A 235 -12.26 9.17 12.39
CA GLU A 235 -13.20 8.06 12.19
C GLU A 235 -14.21 8.38 11.08
N LYS A 236 -14.77 9.60 11.08
CA LYS A 236 -15.72 10.05 10.05
C LYS A 236 -15.07 10.09 8.67
N ALA A 237 -13.88 10.67 8.56
CA ALA A 237 -13.15 10.75 7.29
C ALA A 237 -12.83 9.36 6.75
N SER A 238 -12.30 8.47 7.60
CA SER A 238 -11.93 7.11 7.23
C SER A 238 -13.13 6.28 6.77
N LYS A 239 -14.24 6.31 7.50
CA LYS A 239 -15.48 5.62 7.11
C LYS A 239 -16.04 6.16 5.79
N ASN A 240 -16.01 7.48 5.59
CA ASN A 240 -16.51 8.11 4.37
C ASN A 240 -15.64 7.74 3.17
N LEU A 241 -14.30 7.78 3.31
CA LEU A 241 -13.37 7.39 2.24
C LEU A 241 -13.56 5.91 1.87
N TYR A 242 -13.61 5.02 2.87
CA TYR A 242 -13.87 3.60 2.65
C TYR A 242 -15.19 3.36 1.88
N LYS A 243 -16.27 4.09 2.25
CA LYS A 243 -17.54 4.01 1.56
C LYS A 243 -17.48 4.45 0.09
N LYS A 244 -16.60 5.39 -0.25
CA LYS A 244 -16.43 5.90 -1.61
C LYS A 244 -15.58 4.97 -2.49
N LEU A 245 -14.70 4.19 -1.88
CA LEU A 245 -13.85 3.20 -2.55
C LEU A 245 -14.54 1.85 -2.80
N LYS A 246 -15.71 1.63 -2.17
CA LYS A 246 -16.47 0.38 -2.23
C LYS A 246 -17.30 0.27 -3.52
#